data_dc5d5297689765195efcb24354e33820
#
_entry.id   dc5d5297689765195efcb24354e33820
#
_cell.length_a   1.000
_cell.length_b   1.000
_cell.length_c   1.000
_cell.angle_alpha   90.00
_cell.angle_beta   90.00
_cell.angle_gamma   90.00
#
_symmetry.space_group_name_H-M   'P 1'
#
loop_
_entity.id
_entity.type
_entity.pdbx_description
1 polymer ?
#
loop_
_entity_poly.entity_id
_entity_poly.type
_entity_poly.pdbx_seq_one_letter_code
_entity_poly.pdbx_strand_id
1 'polypeptide(L)' 'MDSEFLTAEEVADCLRLPLSSVYKLVQDKKLPGFKVGKHWRFRRETFQDWIKRQEKSLFDSNDNSPKE' A
#
# COMPACT_ATOMS: atom_id res chain seq x y z
N MET A 1 -8.91 -19.58 1.37
CA MET A 1 -8.57 -19.41 0.00
C MET A 1 -8.09 -18.02 -0.30
N ASP A 2 -7.04 -17.89 -1.05
CA ASP A 2 -6.48 -16.57 -1.30
C ASP A 2 -7.30 -15.84 -2.32
N SER A 3 -7.56 -14.61 -2.03
CA SER A 3 -8.22 -13.74 -2.96
C SER A 3 -7.18 -12.96 -3.75
N GLU A 4 -7.50 -12.69 -4.98
CA GLU A 4 -6.63 -11.87 -5.81
C GLU A 4 -6.66 -10.42 -5.37
N PHE A 5 -7.66 -10.04 -4.60
CA PHE A 5 -7.84 -8.67 -4.15
C PHE A 5 -7.86 -8.60 -2.64
N LEU A 6 -7.42 -7.47 -2.13
CA LEU A 6 -7.41 -7.19 -0.71
C LEU A 6 -8.36 -6.03 -0.42
N THR A 7 -8.95 -6.07 0.76
CA THR A 7 -9.73 -4.92 1.24
C THR A 7 -8.80 -3.92 1.89
N ALA A 8 -9.33 -2.72 2.13
CA ALA A 8 -8.54 -1.71 2.84
C ALA A 8 -8.19 -2.18 4.24
N GLU A 9 -9.10 -2.89 4.89
CA GLU A 9 -8.82 -3.42 6.22
C GLU A 9 -7.69 -4.44 6.18
N GLU A 10 -7.67 -5.28 5.16
CA GLU A 10 -6.59 -6.26 5.05
C GLU A 10 -5.25 -5.58 4.80
N VAL A 11 -5.25 -4.53 3.99
CA VAL A 11 -4.02 -3.79 3.75
C VAL A 11 -3.56 -3.10 5.03
N ALA A 12 -4.49 -2.50 5.75
CA ALA A 12 -4.15 -1.84 7.02
C ALA A 12 -3.55 -2.84 8.00
N ASP A 13 -4.15 -4.00 8.09
CA ASP A 13 -3.65 -5.03 8.98
C ASP A 13 -2.27 -5.51 8.55
N CYS A 14 -2.09 -5.69 7.27
CA CYS A 14 -0.80 -6.13 6.73
C CYS A 14 0.31 -5.13 7.03
N LEU A 15 0.01 -3.85 6.89
CA LEU A 15 0.98 -2.80 7.12
C LEU A 15 1.05 -2.36 8.57
N ARG A 16 0.14 -2.86 9.39
CA ARG A 16 0.06 -2.47 10.80
C ARG A 16 -0.20 -0.99 10.94
N LEU A 17 -1.08 -0.46 10.11
CA LEU A 17 -1.45 0.94 10.13
C LEU A 17 -2.93 1.08 10.44
N PRO A 18 -3.33 2.22 10.99
CA PRO A 18 -4.76 2.49 11.11
C PRO A 18 -5.42 2.55 9.74
N LEU A 19 -6.68 2.17 9.68
CA LEU A 19 -7.41 2.19 8.43
C LEU A 19 -7.41 3.58 7.80
N SER A 20 -7.50 4.61 8.61
CA SER A 20 -7.51 5.98 8.09
C SER A 20 -6.20 6.30 7.36
N SER A 21 -5.10 5.73 7.79
CA SER A 21 -3.83 5.95 7.11
C SER A 21 -3.83 5.31 5.73
N VAL A 22 -4.45 4.14 5.60
CA VAL A 22 -4.54 3.48 4.30
C VAL A 22 -5.38 4.33 3.35
N TYR A 23 -6.50 4.84 3.83
CA TYR A 23 -7.35 5.69 2.98
C TYR A 23 -6.60 6.93 2.53
N LYS A 24 -5.83 7.52 3.43
CA LYS A 24 -5.08 8.70 3.07
C LYS A 24 -4.02 8.38 2.01
N LEU A 25 -3.31 7.29 2.19
CA LEU A 25 -2.29 6.89 1.22
C LEU A 25 -2.89 6.66 -0.15
N VAL A 26 -4.05 6.02 -0.20
CA VAL A 26 -4.66 5.71 -1.48
C VAL A 26 -5.23 6.97 -2.12
N GLN A 27 -5.77 7.87 -1.33
CA GLN A 27 -6.29 9.13 -1.86
C GLN A 27 -5.18 10.02 -2.37
N ASP A 28 -4.03 9.97 -1.74
CA ASP A 28 -2.87 10.74 -2.17
C ASP A 28 -2.11 10.06 -3.29
N LYS A 29 -2.61 8.95 -3.77
CA LYS A 29 -2.02 8.18 -4.87
C LYS A 29 -0.63 7.69 -4.54
N LYS A 30 -0.38 7.44 -3.27
CA LYS A 30 0.89 6.87 -2.84
C LYS A 30 0.82 5.37 -2.66
N LEU A 31 -0.37 4.81 -2.65
CA LEU A 31 -0.60 3.39 -2.53
C LEU A 31 -1.55 2.99 -3.66
N PRO A 32 -1.16 2.06 -4.53
CA PRO A 32 -2.01 1.68 -5.65
C PRO A 32 -3.25 0.94 -5.20
N GLY A 33 -4.39 1.46 -5.54
CA GLY A 33 -5.66 0.84 -5.25
C GLY A 33 -6.70 1.42 -6.17
N PHE A 34 -7.86 0.82 -6.17
CA PHE A 34 -8.94 1.33 -7.02
C PHE A 34 -10.24 1.15 -6.28
N LYS A 35 -11.22 1.91 -6.70
CA LYS A 35 -12.50 1.94 -6.03
C LYS A 35 -13.53 1.21 -6.87
N VAL A 36 -14.24 0.29 -6.25
CA VAL A 36 -15.33 -0.41 -6.90
C VAL A 36 -16.59 -0.02 -6.13
N GLY A 37 -17.41 0.82 -6.74
CA GLY A 37 -18.55 1.34 -6.03
C GLY A 37 -18.09 2.19 -4.87
N LYS A 38 -18.39 1.78 -3.66
CA LYS A 38 -18.03 2.51 -2.47
C LYS A 38 -16.85 1.89 -1.74
N HIS A 39 -16.25 0.86 -2.32
CA HIS A 39 -15.25 0.09 -1.59
C HIS A 39 -13.92 0.16 -2.30
N TRP A 40 -12.85 0.33 -1.52
CA TRP A 40 -11.51 0.26 -2.06
C TRP A 40 -11.06 -1.18 -2.15
N ARG A 41 -10.35 -1.48 -3.23
CA ARG A 41 -9.75 -2.80 -3.44
C ARG A 41 -8.32 -2.64 -3.90
N PHE A 42 -7.49 -3.60 -3.52
CA PHE A 42 -6.07 -3.57 -3.83
C PHE A 42 -5.71 -4.90 -4.44
N ARG A 43 -5.13 -4.88 -5.60
CA ARG A 43 -4.71 -6.12 -6.21
C ARG A 43 -3.53 -6.66 -5.44
N ARG A 44 -3.61 -7.93 -5.02
CA ARG A 44 -2.58 -8.52 -4.16
C ARG A 44 -1.20 -8.41 -4.80
N GLU A 45 -1.09 -8.75 -6.06
CA GLU A 45 0.19 -8.72 -6.75
C GLU A 45 0.75 -7.31 -6.80
N THR A 46 -0.07 -6.36 -7.12
CA THR A 46 0.34 -4.95 -7.19
C THR A 46 0.77 -4.44 -5.82
N PHE A 47 0.02 -4.82 -4.80
CA PHE A 47 0.33 -4.42 -3.44
C PHE A 47 1.68 -5.00 -3.02
N GLN A 48 1.94 -6.25 -3.33
CA GLN A 48 3.21 -6.87 -2.98
C GLN A 48 4.37 -6.21 -3.71
N ASP A 49 4.19 -5.87 -4.97
CA ASP A 49 5.21 -5.13 -5.71
C ASP A 49 5.45 -3.76 -5.11
N TRP A 50 4.39 -3.10 -4.68
CA TRP A 50 4.53 -1.81 -4.05
C TRP A 50 5.37 -1.90 -2.77
N ILE A 51 5.13 -2.94 -1.96
CA ILE A 51 5.91 -3.14 -0.75
C ILE A 51 7.37 -3.33 -1.10
N LYS A 52 7.65 -4.15 -2.11
CA LYS A 52 9.03 -4.39 -2.50
C LYS A 52 9.72 -3.10 -2.95
N ARG A 53 8.99 -2.25 -3.65
CA ARG A 53 9.57 -0.99 -4.09
C ARG A 53 9.84 -0.05 -2.92
N GLN A 54 8.96 -0.06 -1.92
CA GLN A 54 9.21 0.75 -0.73
C GLN A 54 10.48 0.30 -0.02
N GLU A 55 10.63 -1.00 0.16
CA GLU A 55 11.82 -1.52 0.82
C GLU A 55 13.07 -1.23 0.01
N LYS A 56 12.99 -1.44 -1.28
CA LYS A 56 14.14 -1.22 -2.12
C LYS A 56 14.54 0.24 -2.14
N SER A 57 13.57 1.11 -2.15
CA SER A 57 13.85 2.53 -2.14
C SER A 57 14.63 2.93 -0.90
N LEU A 58 14.31 2.34 0.23
CA LEU A 58 15.03 2.62 1.46
C LEU A 58 16.49 2.23 1.35
N PHE A 59 16.76 1.06 0.81
CA PHE A 59 18.13 0.58 0.74
C PHE A 59 18.92 1.25 -0.36
N ASP A 60 18.29 1.48 -1.50
CA ASP A 60 18.99 2.02 -2.64
C ASP A 60 19.34 3.48 -2.47
N SER A 61 18.50 4.20 -1.82
CA SER A 61 18.73 5.59 -1.75
C SER A 61 19.80 5.90 -0.80
N ASN A 62 20.11 5.05 -0.09
CA ASN A 62 21.15 5.30 0.76
C ASN A 62 21.64 6.63 0.64
N ASP A 63 21.38 7.30 0.17
CA ASP A 63 21.87 8.46 0.15
C ASP A 63 20.94 9.38 0.43
N ASN A 64 20.38 9.38 0.42
CA ASN A 64 19.78 10.17 0.66
C ASN A 64 18.91 10.48 1.37
N SER A 65 18.59 10.51 1.47
CA SER A 65 17.85 10.82 1.95
C SER A 65 17.20 10.95 2.80
N PRO A 66 16.90 11.24 3.29
CA PRO A 66 16.28 11.23 4.15
C PRO A 66 15.16 11.55 4.39
N LYS A 67 14.69 11.60 4.40
CA LYS A 67 13.79 11.77 4.69
C LYS A 67 13.17 11.94 5.53
N GLU A 68 12.77 12.13 5.85
CA GLU A 68 12.15 12.20 6.58
C GLU A 68 12.00 12.29 7.11
#